data_b61c4483ca2779f223d44ab945e37ba6
#
_entry.id   b61c4483ca2779f223d44ab945e37ba6
#
_cell.length_a   1.000
_cell.length_b   1.000
_cell.length_c   1.000
_cell.angle_alpha   90.00
_cell.angle_beta   90.00
_cell.angle_gamma   90.00
#
_symmetry.space_group_name_H-M   'P 1'
#
loop_
_entity.id
_entity.type
_entity.pdbx_description
1 polymer ?
#
loop_
_entity_poly.entity_id
_entity_poly.type
_entity_poly.pdbx_seq_one_letter_code
_entity_poly.pdbx_strand_id
1 'polypeptide(L)'
;MRRIVGILATALVTVSGCAELDLPDGAIGAPGGPAATGTAPAATVPAVSVARARAELARLTVAGPREGGYQRTRDFGPAWSVDVDRNGCGTRDDILRRDLEQVRLRGRCTVIAGVLADPYTGRSVTFTKSHATAVQIDHVVPLGAAWARGARDWPQSERERFANDPLNLLATSAEANQSKSDRGPAEWLPRAAFRCAYAVQWIGVSTRYKLAVTPADKSSLATVLARCQPS
;
A
#
# COMPACT_ATOMS: atom_id res chain seq x y z
N MET A 1 17.18 -8.53 68.01
CA MET A 1 16.25 -9.12 68.98
C MET A 1 14.94 -8.34 68.95
N ARG A 2 13.88 -8.95 68.49
CA ARG A 2 12.48 -8.82 68.89
C ARG A 2 11.61 -9.46 67.81
N ARG A 3 11.13 -10.61 68.14
CA ARG A 3 10.07 -11.35 67.44
C ARG A 3 8.74 -10.71 67.81
N ILE A 4 7.85 -10.49 66.83
CA ILE A 4 6.41 -10.34 67.15
C ILE A 4 5.66 -11.31 66.25
N VAL A 5 4.94 -12.19 66.93
CA VAL A 5 3.98 -13.16 66.44
C VAL A 5 2.63 -12.45 66.36
N GLY A 6 1.84 -12.73 65.39
CA GLY A 6 0.48 -12.17 65.30
C GLY A 6 -0.35 -12.83 64.21
N ILE A 7 -1.00 -13.87 64.58
CA ILE A 7 -2.41 -14.24 64.57
C ILE A 7 -3.08 -14.33 63.16
N LEU A 8 -3.38 -15.59 62.78
CA LEU A 8 -4.37 -16.01 61.78
C LEU A 8 -5.79 -15.65 62.25
N ALA A 9 -6.56 -15.07 61.37
CA ALA A 9 -8.01 -15.03 61.50
C ALA A 9 -8.63 -15.69 60.26
N THR A 10 -9.21 -16.85 60.49
CA THR A 10 -9.98 -17.65 59.55
C THR A 10 -11.42 -17.13 59.56
N ALA A 11 -11.90 -16.61 58.44
CA ALA A 11 -13.31 -16.29 58.26
C ALA A 11 -13.95 -17.31 57.31
N LEU A 12 -14.83 -18.14 57.85
CA LEU A 12 -15.76 -18.98 57.11
C LEU A 12 -16.85 -18.08 56.52
N VAL A 13 -17.05 -18.15 55.23
CA VAL A 13 -18.25 -17.64 54.58
C VAL A 13 -19.01 -18.77 53.94
N THR A 14 -20.25 -18.89 54.38
CA THR A 14 -21.25 -19.89 54.02
C THR A 14 -21.76 -19.67 52.59
N VAL A 15 -21.86 -20.78 51.86
CA VAL A 15 -22.46 -20.90 50.55
C VAL A 15 -23.98 -20.75 50.66
N SER A 16 -24.56 -19.87 49.85
CA SER A 16 -26.02 -19.81 49.65
C SER A 16 -26.32 -19.77 48.15
N GLY A 17 -27.00 -20.80 47.71
CA GLY A 17 -27.95 -21.00 46.66
C GLY A 17 -27.73 -20.25 45.30
N CYS A 18 -27.25 -20.96 44.32
CA CYS A 18 -27.43 -20.59 42.89
C CYS A 18 -28.81 -21.06 42.41
N ALA A 19 -29.61 -20.14 41.96
CA ALA A 19 -30.75 -20.45 41.12
C ALA A 19 -30.24 -20.54 39.67
N GLU A 20 -30.32 -21.69 39.06
CA GLU A 20 -30.08 -21.92 37.64
C GLU A 20 -31.22 -21.28 36.84
N LEU A 21 -30.88 -20.28 36.03
CA LEU A 21 -31.75 -19.79 34.97
C LEU A 21 -31.39 -20.53 33.69
N ASP A 22 -32.26 -21.47 33.31
CA ASP A 22 -32.26 -22.09 31.97
C ASP A 22 -32.45 -21.01 30.90
N LEU A 23 -31.42 -20.78 30.14
CA LEU A 23 -31.53 -20.05 28.86
C LEU A 23 -31.61 -21.06 27.71
N PRO A 24 -32.52 -20.89 26.75
CA PRO A 24 -32.65 -21.83 25.64
C PRO A 24 -31.43 -21.68 24.71
N ASP A 25 -30.88 -22.83 24.28
CA ASP A 25 -29.88 -22.98 23.24
C ASP A 25 -30.37 -22.33 21.94
N GLY A 26 -29.99 -21.05 21.74
CA GLY A 26 -30.08 -20.38 20.47
C GLY A 26 -28.78 -20.61 19.70
N ALA A 27 -28.78 -21.57 18.77
CA ALA A 27 -27.71 -21.77 17.81
C ALA A 27 -27.46 -20.47 17.02
N ILE A 28 -26.44 -19.71 17.41
CA ILE A 28 -25.95 -18.61 16.56
C ILE A 28 -25.11 -19.25 15.45
N GLY A 29 -25.77 -19.61 14.37
CA GLY A 29 -25.13 -19.95 13.12
C GLY A 29 -24.34 -18.73 12.64
N ALA A 30 -23.00 -18.82 12.67
CA ALA A 30 -22.16 -17.86 12.00
C ALA A 30 -22.54 -17.84 10.52
N PRO A 31 -22.84 -16.69 9.92
CA PRO A 31 -22.96 -16.61 8.47
C PRO A 31 -21.56 -16.70 7.89
N GLY A 32 -21.13 -17.90 7.56
CA GLY A 32 -20.07 -18.13 6.59
C GLY A 32 -20.56 -17.70 5.22
N GLY A 33 -20.55 -16.39 4.95
CA GLY A 33 -20.75 -15.89 3.60
C GLY A 33 -19.58 -16.38 2.74
N PRO A 34 -19.83 -16.84 1.51
CA PRO A 34 -18.76 -17.22 0.59
C PRO A 34 -17.85 -16.01 0.40
N ALA A 35 -16.54 -16.23 0.56
CA ALA A 35 -15.53 -15.24 0.19
C ALA A 35 -15.80 -14.85 -1.26
N ALA A 36 -16.16 -13.61 -1.49
CA ALA A 36 -16.41 -13.09 -2.82
C ALA A 36 -15.10 -13.22 -3.61
N THR A 37 -15.03 -14.22 -4.47
CA THR A 37 -13.95 -14.42 -5.45
C THR A 37 -14.13 -13.45 -6.63
N GLY A 38 -14.41 -12.19 -6.33
CA GLY A 38 -14.46 -11.13 -7.32
C GLY A 38 -13.04 -10.81 -7.79
N THR A 39 -12.73 -11.19 -9.02
CA THR A 39 -11.51 -10.73 -9.69
C THR A 39 -11.70 -9.25 -9.99
N ALA A 40 -10.78 -8.39 -9.47
CA ALA A 40 -10.79 -6.98 -9.81
C ALA A 40 -10.80 -6.79 -11.33
N PRO A 41 -11.60 -5.85 -11.87
CA PRO A 41 -11.63 -5.58 -13.30
C PRO A 41 -10.25 -5.22 -13.85
N ALA A 42 -10.04 -5.45 -15.14
CA ALA A 42 -8.85 -4.97 -15.81
C ALA A 42 -8.86 -3.43 -15.80
N ALA A 43 -7.75 -2.82 -15.39
CA ALA A 43 -7.62 -1.38 -15.47
C ALA A 43 -7.56 -0.95 -16.95
N THR A 44 -8.56 -0.19 -17.40
CA THR A 44 -8.58 0.40 -18.73
C THR A 44 -7.67 1.62 -18.76
N VAL A 45 -6.74 1.67 -19.73
CA VAL A 45 -5.83 2.80 -19.91
C VAL A 45 -6.21 3.49 -21.22
N PRO A 46 -6.56 4.79 -21.21
CA PRO A 46 -6.90 5.52 -22.43
C PRO A 46 -5.76 5.47 -23.46
N ALA A 47 -6.11 5.35 -24.74
CA ALA A 47 -5.15 5.30 -25.85
C ALA A 47 -4.15 6.46 -25.84
N VAL A 48 -4.63 7.64 -25.50
CA VAL A 48 -3.82 8.86 -25.35
C VAL A 48 -2.75 8.72 -24.27
N SER A 49 -3.08 8.04 -23.17
CA SER A 49 -2.12 7.78 -22.08
C SER A 49 -1.02 6.81 -22.50
N VAL A 50 -1.35 5.79 -23.30
CA VAL A 50 -0.36 4.82 -23.84
C VAL A 50 0.55 5.52 -24.87
N ALA A 51 -0.01 6.29 -25.80
CA ALA A 51 0.77 7.04 -26.78
C ALA A 51 1.71 8.04 -26.11
N ARG A 52 1.21 8.77 -25.12
CA ARG A 52 2.01 9.70 -24.32
C ARG A 52 3.13 8.97 -23.58
N ALA A 53 2.83 7.85 -22.93
CA ALA A 53 3.83 7.07 -22.22
C ALA A 53 4.94 6.55 -23.15
N ARG A 54 4.61 6.14 -24.38
CA ARG A 54 5.62 5.76 -25.39
C ARG A 54 6.55 6.92 -25.74
N ALA A 55 6.00 8.12 -25.96
CA ALA A 55 6.78 9.32 -26.26
C ALA A 55 7.65 9.74 -25.07
N GLU A 56 7.13 9.65 -23.83
CA GLU A 56 7.88 9.95 -22.61
C GLU A 56 9.00 8.93 -22.39
N LEU A 57 8.72 7.62 -22.53
CA LEU A 57 9.71 6.55 -22.39
C LEU A 57 10.89 6.73 -23.37
N ALA A 58 10.62 7.17 -24.59
CA ALA A 58 11.67 7.45 -25.58
C ALA A 58 12.66 8.51 -25.09
N ARG A 59 12.17 9.51 -24.36
CA ARG A 59 12.94 10.66 -23.86
C ARG A 59 13.60 10.46 -22.50
N LEU A 60 13.19 9.41 -21.73
CA LEU A 60 13.80 9.16 -20.43
C LEU A 60 15.30 8.90 -20.57
N THR A 61 16.05 9.52 -19.69
CA THR A 61 17.50 9.26 -19.53
C THR A 61 17.73 7.80 -19.19
N VAL A 62 18.62 7.15 -19.92
CA VAL A 62 19.03 5.78 -19.66
C VAL A 62 20.37 5.79 -18.92
N ALA A 63 20.41 5.19 -17.72
CA ALA A 63 21.61 5.08 -16.94
C ALA A 63 21.58 3.82 -16.07
N GLY A 64 22.75 3.30 -15.71
CA GLY A 64 22.85 2.26 -14.69
C GLY A 64 22.47 2.81 -13.31
N PRO A 65 22.03 1.94 -12.37
CA PRO A 65 21.76 2.35 -11.00
C PRO A 65 23.06 2.75 -10.28
N ARG A 66 22.96 3.77 -9.44
CA ARG A 66 24.07 4.16 -8.53
C ARG A 66 23.83 3.49 -7.18
N GLU A 67 24.58 2.45 -6.88
CA GLU A 67 24.40 1.62 -5.71
C GLU A 67 24.74 2.31 -4.39
N GLY A 68 24.19 1.79 -3.31
CA GLY A 68 24.54 2.09 -1.92
C GLY A 68 24.00 3.40 -1.34
N GLY A 69 24.18 3.53 -0.03
CA GLY A 69 23.90 4.74 0.74
C GLY A 69 22.43 4.99 1.07
N TYR A 70 21.45 4.21 0.55
CA TYR A 70 20.02 4.39 0.81
C TYR A 70 19.64 3.99 2.24
N GLN A 71 18.93 4.87 2.91
CA GLN A 71 18.25 4.62 4.19
C GLN A 71 16.89 5.33 4.19
N ARG A 72 15.81 4.57 4.13
CA ARG A 72 14.46 5.08 3.87
C ARG A 72 14.09 6.33 4.68
N THR A 73 14.15 6.26 6.00
CA THR A 73 13.70 7.35 6.88
C THR A 73 14.61 8.57 6.82
N ARG A 74 15.93 8.35 6.75
CA ARG A 74 16.90 9.45 6.61
C ARG A 74 16.73 10.19 5.30
N ASP A 75 16.51 9.43 4.21
CA ASP A 75 16.58 9.99 2.87
C ASP A 75 15.24 10.51 2.35
N PHE A 76 14.12 9.92 2.78
CA PHE A 76 12.76 10.27 2.33
C PHE A 76 11.82 10.69 3.48
N GLY A 77 12.34 10.90 4.66
CA GLY A 77 11.56 11.27 5.83
C GLY A 77 10.73 10.13 6.43
N PRO A 78 10.06 10.38 7.55
CA PRO A 78 9.10 9.44 8.13
C PRO A 78 7.97 9.14 7.16
N ALA A 79 7.43 7.92 7.22
CA ALA A 79 6.32 7.54 6.37
C ALA A 79 5.10 8.46 6.58
N TRP A 80 4.55 8.95 5.47
CA TRP A 80 3.32 9.77 5.43
C TRP A 80 3.44 11.11 6.17
N SER A 81 4.65 11.68 6.22
CA SER A 81 4.98 12.89 6.99
C SER A 81 4.54 14.20 6.34
N VAL A 82 4.21 14.17 5.06
CA VAL A 82 3.86 15.38 4.28
C VAL A 82 2.43 15.24 3.75
N ASP A 83 1.58 16.17 4.11
CA ASP A 83 0.27 16.38 3.51
C ASP A 83 0.45 17.20 2.21
N VAL A 84 0.59 16.48 1.09
CA VAL A 84 0.95 17.08 -0.21
C VAL A 84 -0.19 17.92 -0.78
N ASP A 85 -1.43 17.51 -0.58
CA ASP A 85 -2.62 18.21 -1.10
C ASP A 85 -3.21 19.21 -0.10
N ARG A 86 -2.64 19.29 1.11
CA ARG A 86 -3.02 20.21 2.19
C ARG A 86 -4.49 20.10 2.60
N ASN A 87 -5.02 18.89 2.52
CA ASN A 87 -6.40 18.63 2.92
C ASN A 87 -6.57 18.41 4.43
N GLY A 88 -5.46 18.35 5.18
CA GLY A 88 -5.38 18.11 6.62
C GLY A 88 -5.59 16.66 7.01
N CYS A 89 -5.50 15.72 6.06
CA CYS A 89 -5.50 14.28 6.30
C CYS A 89 -4.09 13.71 6.05
N GLY A 90 -3.82 12.53 6.55
CA GLY A 90 -2.53 11.87 6.29
C GLY A 90 -2.55 11.17 4.95
N THR A 91 -1.46 11.25 4.20
CA THR A 91 -1.30 10.65 2.86
C THR A 91 -1.78 9.20 2.79
N ARG A 92 -1.50 8.39 3.82
CA ARG A 92 -1.99 7.00 3.85
C ARG A 92 -3.51 6.89 3.81
N ASP A 93 -4.20 7.71 4.60
CA ASP A 93 -5.67 7.69 4.66
C ASP A 93 -6.27 8.21 3.35
N ASP A 94 -5.64 9.20 2.70
CA ASP A 94 -6.05 9.71 1.40
C ASP A 94 -5.96 8.63 0.31
N ILE A 95 -4.85 7.90 0.26
CA ILE A 95 -4.69 6.79 -0.69
C ILE A 95 -5.66 5.65 -0.40
N LEU A 96 -5.86 5.27 0.87
CA LEU A 96 -6.85 4.27 1.24
C LEU A 96 -8.27 4.71 0.83
N ARG A 97 -8.60 5.99 1.05
CA ARG A 97 -9.91 6.54 0.67
C ARG A 97 -10.11 6.55 -0.85
N ARG A 98 -9.06 6.79 -1.63
CA ARG A 98 -9.08 6.79 -3.10
C ARG A 98 -9.24 5.38 -3.68
N ASP A 99 -8.52 4.39 -3.10
CA ASP A 99 -8.31 3.08 -3.71
C ASP A 99 -9.21 1.98 -3.15
N LEU A 100 -9.84 2.18 -1.98
CA LEU A 100 -10.78 1.22 -1.42
C LEU A 100 -12.21 1.51 -1.86
N GLU A 101 -12.97 0.45 -2.03
CA GLU A 101 -14.42 0.47 -2.12
C GLU A 101 -15.05 0.35 -0.74
N GLN A 102 -16.34 0.73 -0.60
CA GLN A 102 -17.11 0.61 0.64
C GLN A 102 -16.40 1.21 1.87
N VAL A 103 -15.75 2.36 1.66
CA VAL A 103 -14.93 3.01 2.69
C VAL A 103 -15.78 3.43 3.87
N ARG A 104 -15.33 3.09 5.08
CA ARG A 104 -15.86 3.59 6.34
C ARG A 104 -14.84 4.49 7.02
N LEU A 105 -15.27 5.66 7.45
CA LEU A 105 -14.43 6.65 8.11
C LEU A 105 -14.76 6.77 9.59
N ARG A 106 -13.75 7.12 10.38
CA ARG A 106 -13.89 7.69 11.72
C ARG A 106 -13.41 9.13 11.66
N GLY A 107 -14.33 10.04 11.93
CA GLY A 107 -14.10 11.47 11.72
C GLY A 107 -13.92 11.80 10.23
N ARG A 108 -13.20 12.87 9.94
CA ARG A 108 -13.06 13.41 8.58
C ARG A 108 -12.06 12.61 7.73
N CYS A 109 -11.02 12.07 8.34
CA CYS A 109 -9.87 11.53 7.60
C CYS A 109 -9.66 10.03 7.76
N THR A 110 -9.80 9.48 8.98
CA THR A 110 -9.31 8.14 9.29
C THR A 110 -10.14 7.05 8.63
N VAL A 111 -9.57 6.31 7.72
CA VAL A 111 -10.18 5.09 7.13
C VAL A 111 -10.11 3.96 8.15
N ILE A 112 -11.26 3.40 8.53
CA ILE A 112 -11.37 2.31 9.50
C ILE A 112 -11.73 0.96 8.88
N ALA A 113 -12.35 0.97 7.71
CA ALA A 113 -12.66 -0.26 6.95
C ALA A 113 -12.89 0.07 5.47
N GLY A 114 -12.78 -0.95 4.63
CA GLY A 114 -13.05 -0.91 3.19
C GLY A 114 -12.63 -2.22 2.52
N VAL A 115 -12.82 -2.30 1.23
CA VAL A 115 -12.43 -3.45 0.41
C VAL A 115 -11.51 -2.96 -0.71
N LEU A 116 -10.33 -3.55 -0.81
CA LEU A 116 -9.40 -3.30 -1.90
C LEU A 116 -9.62 -4.32 -3.00
N ALA A 117 -9.93 -3.87 -4.21
CA ALA A 117 -9.72 -4.66 -5.41
C ALA A 117 -8.26 -4.53 -5.83
N ASP A 118 -7.39 -5.38 -5.26
CA ASP A 118 -5.92 -5.24 -5.40
C ASP A 118 -5.49 -5.25 -6.88
N PRO A 119 -4.97 -4.14 -7.41
CA PRO A 119 -4.60 -4.04 -8.81
C PRO A 119 -3.45 -4.97 -9.19
N TYR A 120 -2.55 -5.27 -8.26
CA TYR A 120 -1.37 -6.08 -8.53
C TYR A 120 -1.69 -7.57 -8.65
N THR A 121 -2.60 -8.07 -7.84
CA THR A 121 -2.97 -9.50 -7.81
C THR A 121 -4.32 -9.79 -8.46
N GLY A 122 -5.22 -8.81 -8.48
CA GLY A 122 -6.61 -8.99 -8.89
C GLY A 122 -7.50 -9.61 -7.81
N ARG A 123 -6.97 -9.81 -6.61
CA ARG A 123 -7.73 -10.36 -5.47
C ARG A 123 -8.43 -9.24 -4.70
N SER A 124 -9.54 -9.59 -4.07
CA SER A 124 -10.20 -8.71 -3.11
C SER A 124 -9.54 -8.87 -1.73
N VAL A 125 -9.20 -7.75 -1.08
CA VAL A 125 -8.59 -7.72 0.26
C VAL A 125 -9.43 -6.84 1.18
N THR A 126 -9.96 -7.41 2.25
CA THR A 126 -10.66 -6.64 3.27
C THR A 126 -9.67 -5.84 4.11
N PHE A 127 -9.88 -4.54 4.19
CA PHE A 127 -9.14 -3.65 5.07
C PHE A 127 -9.95 -3.36 6.33
N THR A 128 -9.29 -3.51 7.48
CA THR A 128 -9.77 -2.97 8.77
C THR A 128 -8.63 -2.30 9.50
N LYS A 129 -8.92 -1.27 10.30
CA LYS A 129 -7.89 -0.56 11.06
C LYS A 129 -7.18 -1.46 12.08
N SER A 130 -7.85 -2.50 12.59
CA SER A 130 -7.26 -3.51 13.49
C SER A 130 -6.27 -4.45 12.77
N HIS A 131 -6.40 -4.61 11.45
CA HIS A 131 -5.50 -5.42 10.61
C HIS A 131 -4.94 -4.57 9.47
N ALA A 132 -4.47 -3.38 9.81
CA ALA A 132 -4.04 -2.36 8.84
C ALA A 132 -2.87 -2.79 7.95
N THR A 133 -2.12 -3.81 8.35
CA THR A 133 -0.98 -4.36 7.59
C THR A 133 -1.40 -5.19 6.38
N ALA A 134 -2.66 -5.66 6.30
CA ALA A 134 -3.16 -6.44 5.16
C ALA A 134 -3.14 -5.64 3.85
N VAL A 135 -3.41 -4.32 3.95
CA VAL A 135 -3.31 -3.38 2.82
C VAL A 135 -2.17 -2.40 3.11
N GLN A 136 -1.23 -2.33 2.20
CA GLN A 136 -0.09 -1.42 2.24
C GLN A 136 -0.22 -0.36 1.15
N ILE A 137 0.46 0.77 1.32
CA ILE A 137 0.63 1.75 0.26
C ILE A 137 2.00 1.54 -0.35
N ASP A 138 2.00 1.12 -1.61
CA ASP A 138 3.21 0.93 -2.40
C ASP A 138 3.62 2.23 -3.10
N HIS A 139 4.92 2.39 -3.30
CA HIS A 139 5.48 3.37 -4.23
C HIS A 139 5.68 2.67 -5.58
N VAL A 140 4.90 3.04 -6.60
CA VAL A 140 4.98 2.44 -7.95
C VAL A 140 6.41 2.47 -8.47
N VAL A 141 7.08 3.63 -8.37
CA VAL A 141 8.55 3.73 -8.45
C VAL A 141 9.10 3.66 -7.03
N PRO A 142 9.73 2.54 -6.62
CA PRO A 142 10.19 2.34 -5.25
C PRO A 142 11.20 3.40 -4.81
N LEU A 143 11.20 3.74 -3.52
CA LEU A 143 12.10 4.77 -2.98
C LEU A 143 13.57 4.40 -3.15
N GLY A 144 13.95 3.14 -2.92
CA GLY A 144 15.31 2.65 -3.14
C GLY A 144 15.71 2.70 -4.61
N ALA A 145 14.79 2.33 -5.50
CA ALA A 145 15.00 2.46 -6.93
C ALA A 145 15.15 3.93 -7.36
N ALA A 146 14.31 4.83 -6.86
CA ALA A 146 14.42 6.26 -7.13
C ALA A 146 15.75 6.84 -6.64
N TRP A 147 16.19 6.44 -5.43
CA TRP A 147 17.50 6.82 -4.89
C TRP A 147 18.63 6.47 -5.84
N ALA A 148 18.67 5.21 -6.30
CA ALA A 148 19.68 4.72 -7.24
C ALA A 148 19.62 5.40 -8.62
N ARG A 149 18.47 5.97 -8.99
CA ARG A 149 18.20 6.55 -10.32
C ARG A 149 18.17 8.09 -10.35
N GLY A 150 18.61 8.76 -9.28
CA GLY A 150 18.79 10.21 -9.28
C GLY A 150 18.24 10.93 -8.05
N ALA A 151 17.32 10.36 -7.29
CA ALA A 151 16.73 11.03 -6.13
C ALA A 151 17.74 11.37 -5.03
N ARG A 152 18.91 10.70 -4.99
CA ARG A 152 20.00 11.02 -4.05
C ARG A 152 20.53 12.45 -4.20
N ASP A 153 20.38 13.02 -5.39
CA ASP A 153 20.87 14.36 -5.70
C ASP A 153 19.82 15.45 -5.45
N TRP A 154 18.59 15.07 -5.09
CA TRP A 154 17.52 16.03 -4.82
C TRP A 154 17.65 16.64 -3.42
N PRO A 155 17.09 17.84 -3.22
CA PRO A 155 16.84 18.35 -1.88
C PRO A 155 15.97 17.41 -1.06
N GLN A 156 16.15 17.41 0.27
CA GLN A 156 15.33 16.58 1.18
C GLN A 156 13.84 16.81 0.99
N SER A 157 13.40 18.06 0.84
CA SER A 157 11.99 18.39 0.62
C SER A 157 11.39 17.81 -0.65
N GLU A 158 12.20 17.63 -1.70
CA GLU A 158 11.74 17.00 -2.95
C GLU A 158 11.62 15.49 -2.78
N ARG A 159 12.55 14.85 -2.07
CA ARG A 159 12.46 13.43 -1.73
C ARG A 159 11.25 13.12 -0.87
N GLU A 160 10.96 13.95 0.13
CA GLU A 160 9.76 13.81 0.97
C GLU A 160 8.48 14.01 0.16
N ARG A 161 8.45 14.98 -0.75
CA ARG A 161 7.32 15.17 -1.67
C ARG A 161 7.11 13.95 -2.56
N PHE A 162 8.18 13.41 -3.14
CA PHE A 162 8.11 12.19 -3.97
C PHE A 162 7.56 11.01 -3.19
N ALA A 163 8.00 10.82 -1.93
CA ALA A 163 7.52 9.74 -1.07
C ALA A 163 6.04 9.86 -0.67
N ASN A 164 5.47 11.05 -0.80
CA ASN A 164 4.07 11.33 -0.46
C ASN A 164 3.22 11.74 -1.68
N ASP A 165 3.77 11.69 -2.91
CA ASP A 165 3.04 12.06 -4.13
C ASP A 165 1.99 10.99 -4.47
N PRO A 166 0.68 11.32 -4.47
CA PRO A 166 -0.39 10.38 -4.83
C PRO A 166 -0.23 9.73 -6.20
N LEU A 167 0.49 10.39 -7.14
CA LEU A 167 0.80 9.81 -8.45
C LEU A 167 1.75 8.61 -8.37
N ASN A 168 2.59 8.55 -7.34
CA ASN A 168 3.52 7.44 -7.10
C ASN A 168 2.97 6.41 -6.11
N LEU A 169 1.79 6.62 -5.56
CA LEU A 169 1.25 5.79 -4.49
C LEU A 169 0.07 4.96 -4.96
N LEU A 170 -0.02 3.73 -4.46
CA LEU A 170 -1.08 2.78 -4.78
C LEU A 170 -1.34 1.85 -3.59
N ALA A 171 -2.61 1.66 -3.22
CA ALA A 171 -2.97 0.64 -2.25
C ALA A 171 -2.86 -0.76 -2.88
N THR A 172 -2.22 -1.69 -2.19
CA THR A 172 -2.05 -3.07 -2.63
C THR A 172 -1.98 -4.02 -1.44
N SER A 173 -2.10 -5.32 -1.67
CA SER A 173 -1.91 -6.32 -0.63
C SER A 173 -0.47 -6.32 -0.11
N ALA A 174 -0.31 -6.68 1.17
CA ALA A 174 1.02 -6.82 1.76
C ALA A 174 1.89 -7.82 1.01
N GLU A 175 1.30 -8.95 0.56
CA GLU A 175 1.98 -9.98 -0.21
C GLU A 175 2.56 -9.43 -1.51
N ALA A 176 1.76 -8.69 -2.28
CA ALA A 176 2.20 -8.13 -3.56
C ALA A 176 3.26 -7.04 -3.36
N ASN A 177 3.08 -6.16 -2.36
CA ASN A 177 4.06 -5.12 -2.05
C ASN A 177 5.41 -5.69 -1.62
N GLN A 178 5.40 -6.69 -0.75
CA GLN A 178 6.62 -7.39 -0.32
C GLN A 178 7.30 -8.13 -1.49
N SER A 179 6.48 -8.79 -2.33
CA SER A 179 6.99 -9.43 -3.56
C SER A 179 7.64 -8.43 -4.50
N LYS A 180 7.07 -7.24 -4.64
CA LYS A 180 7.65 -6.18 -5.49
C LYS A 180 8.92 -5.59 -4.88
N SER A 181 8.91 -5.24 -3.59
CA SER A 181 10.06 -4.61 -2.93
C SER A 181 10.59 -3.40 -3.73
N ASP A 182 11.90 -3.23 -3.82
CA ASP A 182 12.56 -2.16 -4.59
C ASP A 182 12.80 -2.51 -6.07
N ARG A 183 12.19 -3.59 -6.58
CA ARG A 183 12.40 -4.07 -7.95
C ARG A 183 11.77 -3.13 -8.98
N GLY A 184 12.49 -2.96 -10.10
CA GLY A 184 12.00 -2.27 -11.28
C GLY A 184 11.18 -3.17 -12.22
N PRO A 185 10.63 -2.60 -13.30
CA PRO A 185 9.80 -3.31 -14.27
C PRO A 185 10.47 -4.48 -14.98
N ALA A 186 11.80 -4.53 -15.04
CA ALA A 186 12.53 -5.65 -15.60
C ALA A 186 12.52 -6.90 -14.70
N GLU A 187 12.36 -6.71 -13.38
CA GLU A 187 12.47 -7.78 -12.40
C GLU A 187 11.12 -8.16 -11.82
N TRP A 188 10.16 -7.25 -11.84
CA TRP A 188 8.83 -7.47 -11.31
C TRP A 188 7.77 -6.70 -12.11
N LEU A 189 6.68 -7.38 -12.43
CA LEU A 189 5.48 -6.81 -13.03
C LEU A 189 4.23 -7.36 -12.32
N PRO A 190 3.16 -6.57 -12.21
CA PRO A 190 1.88 -7.04 -11.68
C PRO A 190 1.21 -8.03 -12.63
N ARG A 191 0.02 -8.52 -12.24
CA ARG A 191 -0.81 -9.35 -13.11
C ARG A 191 -0.99 -8.71 -14.50
N ALA A 192 -1.17 -9.54 -15.53
CA ALA A 192 -1.20 -9.12 -16.93
C ALA A 192 -2.21 -7.99 -17.20
N ALA A 193 -3.40 -8.05 -16.60
CA ALA A 193 -4.47 -7.07 -16.79
C ALA A 193 -4.13 -5.67 -16.26
N PHE A 194 -3.16 -5.53 -15.35
CA PHE A 194 -2.76 -4.23 -14.80
C PHE A 194 -1.45 -3.68 -15.38
N ARG A 195 -0.71 -4.46 -16.15
CA ARG A 195 0.63 -4.08 -16.65
C ARG A 195 0.62 -2.78 -17.45
N CYS A 196 -0.39 -2.54 -18.26
CA CYS A 196 -0.47 -1.31 -19.05
C CYS A 196 -0.62 -0.08 -18.16
N ALA A 197 -1.53 -0.11 -17.19
CA ALA A 197 -1.70 0.98 -16.22
C ALA A 197 -0.43 1.19 -15.40
N TYR A 198 0.19 0.11 -14.92
CA TYR A 198 1.45 0.15 -14.19
C TYR A 198 2.57 0.80 -15.01
N ALA A 199 2.76 0.40 -16.27
CA ALA A 199 3.80 0.97 -17.13
C ALA A 199 3.57 2.45 -17.40
N VAL A 200 2.33 2.86 -17.68
CA VAL A 200 1.98 4.27 -17.89
C VAL A 200 2.28 5.09 -16.62
N GLN A 201 1.88 4.59 -15.46
CA GLN A 201 2.12 5.27 -14.18
C GLN A 201 3.62 5.34 -13.85
N TRP A 202 4.35 4.23 -13.98
CA TRP A 202 5.81 4.20 -13.79
C TRP A 202 6.53 5.25 -14.65
N ILE A 203 6.22 5.30 -15.95
CA ILE A 203 6.83 6.23 -16.88
C ILE A 203 6.46 7.67 -16.53
N GLY A 204 5.19 7.93 -16.23
CA GLY A 204 4.72 9.26 -15.86
C GLY A 204 5.41 9.80 -14.61
N VAL A 205 5.58 8.95 -13.57
CA VAL A 205 6.32 9.30 -12.35
C VAL A 205 7.79 9.57 -12.67
N SER A 206 8.44 8.66 -13.43
CA SER A 206 9.85 8.84 -13.82
C SER A 206 10.08 10.12 -14.63
N THR A 207 9.16 10.44 -15.54
CA THR A 207 9.21 11.68 -16.33
C THR A 207 9.04 12.92 -15.46
N ARG A 208 8.03 12.92 -14.58
CA ARG A 208 7.74 14.04 -13.67
C ARG A 208 8.94 14.40 -12.80
N TYR A 209 9.61 13.38 -12.27
CA TYR A 209 10.73 13.52 -11.34
C TYR A 209 12.11 13.41 -12.01
N LYS A 210 12.16 13.36 -13.33
CA LYS A 210 13.41 13.27 -14.12
C LYS A 210 14.32 12.13 -13.66
N LEU A 211 13.73 11.01 -13.24
CA LEU A 211 14.47 9.81 -12.85
C LEU A 211 15.02 9.12 -14.10
N ALA A 212 16.23 8.61 -14.01
CA ALA A 212 16.76 7.73 -15.03
C ALA A 212 16.06 6.36 -14.99
N VAL A 213 16.07 5.64 -16.11
CA VAL A 213 15.65 4.24 -16.18
C VAL A 213 16.84 3.37 -16.58
N THR A 214 16.88 2.14 -16.07
CA THR A 214 17.90 1.19 -16.54
C THR A 214 17.59 0.73 -17.97
N PRO A 215 18.59 0.27 -18.75
CA PRO A 215 18.32 -0.32 -20.07
C PRO A 215 17.31 -1.46 -20.00
N ALA A 216 17.40 -2.32 -18.97
CA ALA A 216 16.49 -3.46 -18.77
C ALA A 216 15.05 -2.98 -18.48
N ASP A 217 14.86 -1.99 -17.58
CA ASP A 217 13.53 -1.43 -17.29
C ASP A 217 12.92 -0.76 -18.52
N LYS A 218 13.73 0.00 -19.29
CA LYS A 218 13.26 0.63 -20.52
C LYS A 218 12.77 -0.39 -21.53
N SER A 219 13.50 -1.50 -21.70
CA SER A 219 13.11 -2.62 -22.57
C SER A 219 11.82 -3.30 -22.11
N SER A 220 11.72 -3.59 -20.81
CA SER A 220 10.52 -4.18 -20.22
C SER A 220 9.29 -3.29 -20.40
N LEU A 221 9.40 -2.00 -20.06
CA LEU A 221 8.31 -1.03 -20.24
C LEU A 221 7.89 -0.90 -21.70
N ALA A 222 8.84 -0.86 -22.65
CA ALA A 222 8.55 -0.83 -24.08
C ALA A 222 7.78 -2.08 -24.53
N THR A 223 8.20 -3.26 -24.04
CA THR A 223 7.53 -4.54 -24.33
C THR A 223 6.09 -4.55 -23.78
N VAL A 224 5.87 -4.04 -22.57
CA VAL A 224 4.52 -3.91 -22.00
C VAL A 224 3.68 -2.98 -22.85
N LEU A 225 4.17 -1.75 -23.15
CA LEU A 225 3.42 -0.77 -23.92
C LEU A 225 3.10 -1.25 -25.36
N ALA A 226 3.95 -2.08 -25.97
CA ALA A 226 3.68 -2.64 -27.30
C ALA A 226 2.43 -3.55 -27.31
N ARG A 227 2.10 -4.16 -26.16
CA ARG A 227 0.93 -5.06 -25.98
C ARG A 227 -0.31 -4.33 -25.46
N CYS A 228 -0.19 -3.05 -25.09
CA CYS A 228 -1.32 -2.26 -24.62
C CYS A 228 -2.22 -1.90 -25.80
N GLN A 229 -3.45 -2.40 -25.77
CA GLN A 229 -4.47 -2.02 -26.71
C GLN A 229 -5.11 -0.70 -26.25
N PRO A 230 -5.36 0.25 -27.16
CA PRO A 230 -6.21 1.38 -26.86
C PRO A 230 -7.62 0.88 -26.55
N SER A 231 -8.19 1.31 -25.45
CA SER A 231 -9.61 1.12 -25.12
C SER A 231 -10.45 2.21 -25.76
#